data_6bbacd20e80bbac7ce1f6f24b2d72cc2
#
_entry.id   6bbacd20e80bbac7ce1f6f24b2d72cc2
#
_cell.length_a   1.000
_cell.length_b   1.000
_cell.length_c   1.000
_cell.angle_alpha   90.00
_cell.angle_beta   90.00
_cell.angle_gamma   90.00
#
_symmetry.space_group_name_H-M   'P 1'
#
loop_
_entity.id
_entity.type
_entity.pdbx_description
1 polymer ?
#
loop_
_entity_poly.entity_id
_entity_poly.type
_entity_poly.pdbx_seq_one_letter_code
_entity_poly.pdbx_strand_id
1 'polypeptide(L)'
;MAQTGKVKVTKQEILGLIGKGGKKHANDTDKKALKEFLDAGKDGTFFIKKTGNTEVFQWPNIGSKGKPKTVYIFADGDTVDNVKKAYRKEDSGKADSFKGQIGTHPVQLVATGKTEGIAASTITKMQELGSLEVFKAGIKRNKEFKSAQSIRDDATTMKALKKIWKDLGGLDTVDNEWLDNFYKQQQALLGPGGIGSRTVTEFDHSGPGSFMAFITKHIKKLKIGVSGKDNWDPADIWLIRNQKEAETKIEAITNQPNPNFEEFQTTMRLLFNAHTNTKDPMVFGISLKKVAKGTDAQIEFVNHELAFFKRLEEIKLKHLFSKCNLDKKRDKHGTIVMGSQDTRFVIGDAKNNQYDFQIKGNNSTGFSNLKYEPTASGATAARLGKATVELVVSEMKKNYNLDFKKDKTEYPMDISQLRPKKDEIIRKIKFIQSKGVDTVERDAEKCYNNLAFGMNDAPWTTNTKLQQINWLSLIHSLPKEKLNNFCTQMLFMAKKEGTRYGPFAKIF
;
A
#
# COMPACT_ATOMS: atom_id res chain seq x y z
N MET A 1 -21.26 -0.02 -12.89
CA MET A 1 -20.23 0.99 -12.55
C MET A 1 -19.62 1.50 -13.84
N ALA A 2 -19.64 2.82 -14.06
CA ALA A 2 -19.08 3.40 -15.29
C ALA A 2 -17.55 3.15 -15.31
N GLN A 3 -17.06 2.51 -16.37
CA GLN A 3 -15.64 2.28 -16.58
C GLN A 3 -14.92 3.63 -16.71
N THR A 4 -14.00 3.91 -15.79
CA THR A 4 -13.08 5.05 -15.88
C THR A 4 -11.83 4.57 -16.61
N GLY A 5 -11.63 5.03 -17.84
CA GLY A 5 -10.47 4.73 -18.68
C GLY A 5 -9.67 5.98 -19.03
N LYS A 6 -8.52 5.81 -19.64
CA LYS A 6 -7.75 6.88 -20.30
C LYS A 6 -7.79 6.63 -21.80
N VAL A 7 -7.98 7.68 -22.59
CA VAL A 7 -8.07 7.60 -24.05
C VAL A 7 -6.89 8.37 -24.63
N LYS A 8 -6.22 7.77 -25.62
CA LYS A 8 -5.18 8.43 -26.39
C LYS A 8 -5.78 9.59 -27.17
N VAL A 9 -5.14 10.73 -27.12
CA VAL A 9 -5.59 11.96 -27.77
C VAL A 9 -4.41 12.68 -28.39
N THR A 10 -4.69 13.38 -29.48
CA THR A 10 -3.74 14.28 -30.11
C THR A 10 -3.67 15.61 -29.34
N LYS A 11 -2.59 16.36 -29.54
CA LYS A 11 -2.47 17.72 -29.00
C LYS A 11 -3.62 18.63 -29.46
N GLN A 12 -4.06 18.49 -30.73
CA GLN A 12 -5.18 19.26 -31.27
C GLN A 12 -6.51 18.90 -30.62
N GLU A 13 -6.75 17.62 -30.33
CA GLU A 13 -7.94 17.19 -29.59
C GLU A 13 -7.94 17.76 -28.17
N ILE A 14 -6.81 17.76 -27.45
CA ILE A 14 -6.72 18.41 -26.12
C ILE A 14 -7.04 19.92 -26.25
N LEU A 15 -6.45 20.60 -27.22
CA LEU A 15 -6.70 22.02 -27.48
C LEU A 15 -8.16 22.28 -27.87
N GLY A 16 -8.80 21.37 -28.58
CA GLY A 16 -10.22 21.45 -28.95
C GLY A 16 -11.19 21.21 -27.78
N LEU A 17 -10.74 20.57 -26.71
CA LEU A 17 -11.55 20.35 -25.49
C LEU A 17 -11.54 21.54 -24.53
N ILE A 18 -10.67 22.52 -24.73
CA ILE A 18 -10.59 23.72 -23.93
C ILE A 18 -11.91 24.51 -24.03
N GLY A 19 -12.54 24.75 -22.90
CA GLY A 19 -13.76 25.52 -22.83
C GLY A 19 -15.05 24.75 -23.15
N LYS A 20 -14.99 23.50 -23.57
CA LYS A 20 -16.16 22.62 -23.69
C LYS A 20 -16.67 22.22 -22.28
N GLY A 21 -17.86 22.64 -21.93
CA GLY A 21 -18.53 22.26 -20.67
C GLY A 21 -18.31 23.19 -19.48
N GLY A 22 -17.64 24.34 -19.63
CA GLY A 22 -17.44 25.33 -18.55
C GLY A 22 -18.09 26.66 -18.83
N LYS A 23 -18.51 27.40 -17.79
CA LYS A 23 -19.08 28.76 -17.90
C LYS A 23 -18.05 29.86 -18.28
N LYS A 24 -16.75 29.52 -18.27
CA LYS A 24 -15.68 30.41 -18.69
C LYS A 24 -14.82 29.69 -19.73
N HIS A 25 -14.75 30.22 -20.91
CA HIS A 25 -13.85 29.72 -21.96
C HIS A 25 -12.40 30.13 -21.66
N ALA A 26 -11.46 29.29 -22.00
CA ALA A 26 -10.05 29.67 -21.99
C ALA A 26 -9.85 30.85 -22.96
N ASN A 27 -9.12 31.85 -22.49
CA ASN A 27 -8.71 32.95 -23.36
C ASN A 27 -7.60 32.49 -24.30
N ASP A 28 -7.25 33.33 -25.30
CA ASP A 28 -6.22 32.95 -26.28
C ASP A 28 -4.82 32.79 -25.64
N THR A 29 -4.57 33.53 -24.55
CA THR A 29 -3.33 33.37 -23.77
C THR A 29 -3.24 31.99 -23.13
N ASP A 30 -4.32 31.48 -22.52
CA ASP A 30 -4.37 30.14 -21.95
C ASP A 30 -4.20 29.05 -23.02
N LYS A 31 -4.83 29.22 -24.18
CA LYS A 31 -4.69 28.29 -25.32
C LYS A 31 -3.26 28.27 -25.85
N LYS A 32 -2.61 29.43 -25.97
CA LYS A 32 -1.22 29.55 -26.38
C LYS A 32 -0.29 28.86 -25.37
N ALA A 33 -0.46 29.14 -24.08
CA ALA A 33 0.34 28.55 -23.02
C ALA A 33 0.16 27.03 -22.92
N LEU A 34 -1.05 26.50 -23.09
CA LEU A 34 -1.27 25.04 -23.16
C LEU A 34 -0.65 24.43 -24.39
N LYS A 35 -0.74 25.10 -25.54
CA LYS A 35 -0.09 24.62 -26.75
C LYS A 35 1.42 24.51 -26.58
N GLU A 36 2.07 25.52 -26.04
CA GLU A 36 3.51 25.50 -25.73
C GLU A 36 3.88 24.36 -24.76
N PHE A 37 3.04 24.13 -23.75
CA PHE A 37 3.23 23.01 -22.81
C PHE A 37 3.13 21.64 -23.49
N LEU A 38 2.14 21.45 -24.37
CA LEU A 38 1.99 20.17 -25.11
C LEU A 38 3.10 19.99 -26.14
N ASP A 39 3.55 21.07 -26.77
CA ASP A 39 4.66 21.03 -27.74
C ASP A 39 6.00 20.69 -27.08
N ALA A 40 6.21 21.07 -25.82
CA ALA A 40 7.36 20.67 -25.05
C ALA A 40 7.47 19.14 -24.89
N GLY A 41 6.38 18.40 -24.97
CA GLY A 41 6.36 16.93 -25.03
C GLY A 41 6.85 16.35 -26.36
N LYS A 42 7.21 17.18 -27.36
CA LYS A 42 7.63 16.77 -28.71
C LYS A 42 6.59 15.87 -29.38
N ASP A 43 7.00 14.78 -30.00
CA ASP A 43 6.12 13.82 -30.68
C ASP A 43 5.50 12.80 -29.70
N GLY A 44 5.42 13.18 -28.43
CA GLY A 44 4.93 12.33 -27.37
C GLY A 44 3.45 12.01 -27.44
N THR A 45 3.05 10.99 -26.69
CA THR A 45 1.67 10.51 -26.65
C THR A 45 0.97 11.04 -25.40
N PHE A 46 -0.18 11.66 -25.60
CA PHE A 46 -1.02 12.21 -24.52
C PHE A 46 -2.32 11.41 -24.37
N PHE A 47 -2.87 11.46 -23.15
CA PHE A 47 -4.12 10.78 -22.81
C PHE A 47 -4.99 11.67 -21.96
N ILE A 48 -6.30 11.51 -22.05
CA ILE A 48 -7.29 12.13 -21.17
C ILE A 48 -8.15 11.08 -20.46
N LYS A 49 -8.73 11.45 -19.35
CA LYS A 49 -9.61 10.59 -18.58
C LYS A 49 -10.97 10.47 -19.28
N LYS A 50 -11.51 9.25 -19.38
CA LYS A 50 -12.86 8.96 -19.86
C LYS A 50 -13.67 8.33 -18.74
N THR A 51 -14.89 8.82 -18.52
CA THR A 51 -15.83 8.26 -17.56
C THR A 51 -17.10 7.89 -18.31
N GLY A 52 -17.34 6.59 -18.49
CA GLY A 52 -18.37 6.09 -19.41
C GLY A 52 -18.07 6.51 -20.85
N ASN A 53 -19.03 7.14 -21.52
CA ASN A 53 -18.87 7.69 -22.87
C ASN A 53 -18.42 9.15 -22.89
N THR A 54 -18.14 9.76 -21.74
CA THR A 54 -17.82 11.21 -21.63
C THR A 54 -16.33 11.39 -21.41
N GLU A 55 -15.69 12.17 -22.27
CA GLU A 55 -14.33 12.64 -22.08
C GLU A 55 -14.29 13.71 -20.99
N VAL A 56 -13.47 13.49 -19.97
CA VAL A 56 -13.36 14.39 -18.80
C VAL A 56 -12.06 15.17 -18.89
N PHE A 57 -12.08 16.21 -19.71
CA PHE A 57 -11.05 17.23 -19.72
C PHE A 57 -11.72 18.59 -19.66
N GLN A 58 -11.53 19.29 -18.55
CA GLN A 58 -12.12 20.62 -18.35
C GLN A 58 -11.02 21.66 -18.15
N TRP A 59 -11.02 22.66 -18.97
CA TRP A 59 -10.17 23.84 -18.87
C TRP A 59 -10.99 25.12 -19.07
N PRO A 60 -10.90 26.13 -18.20
CA PRO A 60 -10.26 26.08 -16.88
C PRO A 60 -11.07 25.25 -15.89
N ASN A 61 -10.38 24.47 -15.07
CA ASN A 61 -11.01 23.69 -14.02
C ASN A 61 -11.13 24.55 -12.74
N ILE A 62 -12.32 25.06 -12.46
CA ILE A 62 -12.57 25.97 -11.33
C ILE A 62 -13.14 25.22 -10.14
N GLY A 63 -12.53 25.41 -8.96
CA GLY A 63 -13.00 24.86 -7.70
C GLY A 63 -14.19 25.63 -7.11
N SER A 64 -14.85 25.03 -6.11
CA SER A 64 -16.00 25.63 -5.40
C SER A 64 -15.72 26.99 -4.77
N LYS A 65 -14.46 27.33 -4.51
CA LYS A 65 -14.02 28.64 -3.95
C LYS A 65 -13.50 29.63 -5.02
N GLY A 66 -13.81 29.41 -6.29
CA GLY A 66 -13.36 30.29 -7.39
C GLY A 66 -11.87 30.17 -7.75
N LYS A 67 -11.09 29.33 -7.05
CA LYS A 67 -9.67 29.07 -7.36
C LYS A 67 -9.53 28.00 -8.45
N PRO A 68 -8.57 28.15 -9.38
CA PRO A 68 -8.32 27.12 -10.38
C PRO A 68 -7.94 25.79 -9.70
N LYS A 69 -8.58 24.70 -10.14
CA LYS A 69 -8.18 23.35 -9.75
C LYS A 69 -7.03 22.88 -10.63
N THR A 70 -6.24 21.96 -10.11
CA THR A 70 -5.18 21.30 -10.88
C THR A 70 -5.77 20.60 -12.10
N VAL A 71 -5.26 20.93 -13.27
CA VAL A 71 -5.58 20.25 -14.52
C VAL A 71 -4.66 19.03 -14.65
N TYR A 72 -5.25 17.84 -14.84
CA TYR A 72 -4.50 16.60 -15.01
C TYR A 72 -4.41 16.25 -16.50
N ILE A 73 -3.17 16.13 -16.99
CA ILE A 73 -2.83 15.60 -18.31
C ILE A 73 -2.02 14.34 -18.11
N PHE A 74 -2.25 13.34 -18.92
CA PHE A 74 -1.51 12.08 -18.86
C PHE A 74 -0.68 11.92 -20.14
N ALA A 75 0.51 11.35 -20.04
CA ALA A 75 1.39 11.09 -21.18
C ALA A 75 2.29 9.87 -20.92
N ASP A 76 2.95 9.37 -21.95
CA ASP A 76 4.03 8.39 -21.76
C ASP A 76 5.22 9.01 -20.99
N GLY A 77 6.11 8.15 -20.47
CA GLY A 77 7.23 8.59 -19.63
C GLY A 77 8.21 9.51 -20.36
N ASP A 78 8.47 9.25 -21.65
CA ASP A 78 9.38 10.05 -22.46
C ASP A 78 8.81 11.46 -22.70
N THR A 79 7.50 11.55 -22.89
CA THR A 79 6.78 12.83 -23.01
C THR A 79 6.87 13.64 -21.73
N VAL A 80 6.67 12.98 -20.56
CA VAL A 80 6.79 13.64 -19.25
C VAL A 80 8.22 14.14 -19.04
N ASP A 81 9.23 13.35 -19.41
CA ASP A 81 10.64 13.76 -19.31
C ASP A 81 10.98 14.93 -20.21
N ASN A 82 10.47 14.96 -21.45
CA ASN A 82 10.66 16.09 -22.37
C ASN A 82 10.06 17.38 -21.81
N VAL A 83 8.82 17.33 -21.26
CA VAL A 83 8.19 18.48 -20.63
C VAL A 83 8.98 18.95 -19.42
N LYS A 84 9.47 18.02 -18.58
CA LYS A 84 10.32 18.37 -17.43
C LYS A 84 11.58 19.10 -17.85
N LYS A 85 12.31 18.61 -18.86
CA LYS A 85 13.50 19.24 -19.37
C LYS A 85 13.25 20.66 -19.88
N ALA A 86 12.11 20.85 -20.57
CA ALA A 86 11.73 22.17 -21.09
C ALA A 86 11.40 23.19 -19.99
N TYR A 87 10.73 22.76 -18.91
CA TYR A 87 10.22 23.68 -17.86
C TYR A 87 11.11 23.79 -16.62
N ARG A 88 11.97 22.81 -16.32
CA ARG A 88 12.81 22.83 -15.11
C ARG A 88 14.30 23.00 -15.36
N LYS A 89 14.76 22.89 -16.59
CA LYS A 89 16.21 22.98 -16.96
C LYS A 89 17.11 22.00 -16.20
N GLU A 90 16.59 20.97 -15.54
CA GLU A 90 17.34 19.98 -14.78
C GLU A 90 17.21 18.59 -15.42
N ASP A 91 18.30 17.85 -15.40
CA ASP A 91 18.30 16.42 -15.78
C ASP A 91 17.69 15.61 -14.62
N SER A 92 16.38 15.52 -14.61
CA SER A 92 15.66 14.76 -13.59
C SER A 92 15.43 13.36 -14.13
N GLY A 93 16.04 12.33 -13.48
CA GLY A 93 15.81 10.93 -13.83
C GLY A 93 14.34 10.56 -14.09
N LYS A 94 14.05 9.33 -14.54
CA LYS A 94 12.72 8.86 -14.96
C LYS A 94 11.59 9.41 -14.11
N ALA A 95 10.70 10.14 -14.74
CA ALA A 95 9.69 10.94 -14.07
C ALA A 95 8.34 10.24 -14.04
N ASP A 96 7.82 10.08 -12.82
CA ASP A 96 6.43 9.65 -12.64
C ASP A 96 5.43 10.79 -12.89
N SER A 97 5.83 12.04 -12.69
CA SER A 97 4.96 13.20 -12.93
C SER A 97 5.73 14.52 -12.98
N PHE A 98 5.13 15.51 -13.64
CA PHE A 98 5.52 16.92 -13.58
C PHE A 98 4.39 17.74 -12.97
N LYS A 99 4.71 18.64 -12.05
CA LYS A 99 3.79 19.64 -11.50
C LYS A 99 4.28 21.03 -11.87
N GLY A 100 3.42 21.83 -12.46
CA GLY A 100 3.75 23.18 -12.88
C GLY A 100 2.50 24.05 -13.03
N GLN A 101 2.69 25.19 -13.66
CA GLN A 101 1.60 26.11 -14.02
C GLN A 101 1.62 26.35 -15.52
N ILE A 102 0.42 26.47 -16.09
CA ILE A 102 0.20 26.93 -17.47
C ILE A 102 -0.65 28.19 -17.34
N GLY A 103 -0.05 29.34 -17.58
CA GLY A 103 -0.68 30.63 -17.23
C GLY A 103 -0.95 30.67 -15.72
N THR A 104 -2.20 30.93 -15.34
CA THR A 104 -2.67 30.95 -13.94
C THR A 104 -3.17 29.59 -13.43
N HIS A 105 -3.14 28.54 -14.25
CA HIS A 105 -3.72 27.25 -13.94
C HIS A 105 -2.67 26.25 -13.50
N PRO A 106 -2.80 25.64 -12.32
CA PRO A 106 -1.92 24.55 -11.90
C PRO A 106 -2.17 23.32 -12.78
N VAL A 107 -1.09 22.71 -13.25
CA VAL A 107 -1.11 21.52 -14.11
C VAL A 107 -0.28 20.41 -13.49
N GLN A 108 -0.79 19.21 -13.58
CA GLN A 108 -0.04 17.99 -13.29
C GLN A 108 -0.05 17.09 -14.52
N LEU A 109 1.13 16.86 -15.08
CA LEU A 109 1.36 15.85 -16.12
C LEU A 109 1.82 14.56 -15.42
N VAL A 110 1.11 13.46 -15.65
CA VAL A 110 1.33 12.18 -14.99
C VAL A 110 1.75 11.16 -16.05
N ALA A 111 2.89 10.47 -15.80
CA ALA A 111 3.31 9.39 -16.68
C ALA A 111 2.29 8.24 -16.63
N THR A 112 1.90 7.79 -17.82
CA THR A 112 1.17 6.55 -18.00
C THR A 112 2.16 5.49 -18.46
N GLY A 113 2.14 4.31 -17.84
CA GLY A 113 2.94 3.19 -18.34
C GLY A 113 2.54 2.76 -19.75
N LYS A 114 3.32 1.90 -20.36
CA LYS A 114 3.11 1.40 -21.75
C LYS A 114 1.76 0.68 -21.99
N THR A 115 1.00 0.41 -20.94
CA THR A 115 -0.37 -0.16 -20.97
C THR A 115 -1.40 0.97 -20.93
N GLU A 116 -1.48 1.66 -22.01
CA GLU A 116 -2.24 2.89 -22.21
C GLU A 116 -3.75 2.66 -22.17
N GLY A 117 -4.44 3.46 -21.37
CA GLY A 117 -5.91 3.42 -21.25
C GLY A 117 -6.46 2.38 -20.27
N ILE A 118 -5.64 1.49 -19.74
CA ILE A 118 -6.06 0.45 -18.79
C ILE A 118 -5.89 0.95 -17.35
N ALA A 119 -6.92 0.83 -16.52
CA ALA A 119 -6.82 1.18 -15.10
C ALA A 119 -5.77 0.30 -14.40
N ALA A 120 -5.00 0.86 -13.46
CA ALA A 120 -3.99 0.10 -12.71
C ALA A 120 -4.54 -1.21 -12.10
N SER A 121 -5.79 -1.18 -11.61
CA SER A 121 -6.48 -2.38 -11.11
C SER A 121 -6.74 -3.44 -12.19
N THR A 122 -6.91 -3.04 -13.44
CA THR A 122 -7.08 -3.97 -14.57
C THR A 122 -5.75 -4.60 -14.95
N ILE A 123 -4.66 -3.80 -14.95
CA ILE A 123 -3.30 -4.31 -15.17
C ILE A 123 -2.93 -5.35 -14.12
N THR A 124 -3.25 -5.08 -12.85
CA THR A 124 -3.05 -6.03 -11.75
C THR A 124 -3.82 -7.33 -12.01
N LYS A 125 -5.10 -7.25 -12.41
CA LYS A 125 -5.89 -8.44 -12.76
C LYS A 125 -5.34 -9.21 -13.96
N MET A 126 -4.83 -8.52 -14.98
CA MET A 126 -4.17 -9.16 -16.11
C MET A 126 -2.94 -9.94 -15.66
N GLN A 127 -2.13 -9.37 -14.77
CA GLN A 127 -0.98 -10.02 -14.17
C GLN A 127 -1.40 -11.28 -13.40
N GLU A 128 -2.34 -11.16 -12.49
CA GLU A 128 -2.82 -12.23 -11.63
C GLU A 128 -3.39 -13.40 -12.44
N LEU A 129 -4.31 -13.11 -13.36
CA LEU A 129 -4.92 -14.11 -14.21
C LEU A 129 -3.95 -14.71 -15.22
N GLY A 130 -3.03 -13.92 -15.76
CA GLY A 130 -1.97 -14.41 -16.66
C GLY A 130 -1.04 -15.40 -15.95
N SER A 131 -0.57 -15.06 -14.76
CA SER A 131 0.23 -15.97 -13.93
C SER A 131 -0.54 -17.25 -13.61
N LEU A 132 -1.82 -17.15 -13.27
CA LEU A 132 -2.68 -18.29 -12.96
C LEU A 132 -2.80 -19.27 -14.13
N GLU A 133 -2.99 -18.75 -15.37
CA GLU A 133 -3.04 -19.61 -16.57
C GLU A 133 -1.71 -20.31 -16.86
N VAL A 134 -0.60 -19.63 -16.63
CA VAL A 134 0.74 -20.23 -16.78
C VAL A 134 0.99 -21.27 -15.70
N PHE A 135 0.51 -21.05 -14.45
CA PHE A 135 0.57 -22.08 -13.40
C PHE A 135 -0.30 -23.30 -13.72
N LYS A 136 -1.52 -23.08 -14.25
CA LYS A 136 -2.38 -24.19 -14.74
C LYS A 136 -1.67 -25.03 -15.79
N ALA A 137 -0.94 -24.41 -16.71
CA ALA A 137 -0.19 -25.15 -17.72
C ALA A 137 0.86 -26.07 -17.07
N GLY A 138 1.61 -25.55 -16.09
CA GLY A 138 2.61 -26.35 -15.36
C GLY A 138 2.02 -27.50 -14.56
N ILE A 139 0.95 -27.22 -13.83
CA ILE A 139 0.35 -28.18 -12.89
C ILE A 139 -0.54 -29.22 -13.61
N LYS A 140 -1.50 -28.76 -14.45
CA LYS A 140 -2.46 -29.69 -15.10
C LYS A 140 -1.94 -30.35 -16.37
N ARG A 141 -1.04 -29.69 -17.10
CA ARG A 141 -0.51 -30.18 -18.38
C ARG A 141 0.96 -30.58 -18.32
N ASN A 142 1.59 -30.48 -17.15
CA ASN A 142 3.03 -30.71 -16.95
C ASN A 142 3.92 -29.89 -17.92
N LYS A 143 3.46 -28.65 -18.25
CA LYS A 143 4.15 -27.78 -19.21
C LYS A 143 4.93 -26.72 -18.48
N GLU A 144 6.20 -26.98 -18.22
CA GLU A 144 7.12 -26.02 -17.63
C GLU A 144 7.75 -25.15 -18.73
N PHE A 145 7.63 -23.82 -18.54
CA PHE A 145 8.19 -22.87 -19.48
C PHE A 145 9.58 -22.42 -19.04
N LYS A 146 10.48 -22.29 -20.03
CA LYS A 146 11.87 -21.87 -19.79
C LYS A 146 12.17 -20.47 -20.31
N SER A 147 11.24 -19.86 -21.03
CA SER A 147 11.38 -18.53 -21.59
C SER A 147 10.03 -17.96 -21.99
N ALA A 148 9.97 -16.64 -22.26
CA ALA A 148 8.79 -16.01 -22.86
C ALA A 148 8.43 -16.65 -24.21
N GLN A 149 9.42 -17.04 -25.02
CA GLN A 149 9.19 -17.69 -26.30
C GLN A 149 8.51 -19.06 -26.12
N SER A 150 8.91 -19.83 -25.13
CA SER A 150 8.27 -21.14 -24.89
C SER A 150 6.78 -21.02 -24.49
N ILE A 151 6.35 -19.89 -23.88
CA ILE A 151 4.93 -19.61 -23.68
C ILE A 151 4.28 -19.24 -25.02
N ARG A 152 4.92 -18.43 -25.86
CA ARG A 152 4.38 -18.06 -27.18
C ARG A 152 4.13 -19.27 -28.06
N ASP A 153 5.00 -20.26 -27.99
CA ASP A 153 4.91 -21.49 -28.79
C ASP A 153 3.84 -22.46 -28.27
N ASP A 154 3.34 -22.26 -27.04
CA ASP A 154 2.21 -23.04 -26.50
C ASP A 154 0.86 -22.41 -26.87
N ALA A 155 0.27 -22.88 -27.96
CA ALA A 155 -0.97 -22.35 -28.50
C ALA A 155 -2.11 -22.30 -27.47
N THR A 156 -2.19 -23.27 -26.57
CA THR A 156 -3.24 -23.37 -25.54
C THR A 156 -3.10 -22.24 -24.52
N THR A 157 -1.92 -22.06 -23.96
CA THR A 157 -1.67 -20.98 -23.00
C THR A 157 -1.82 -19.62 -23.65
N MET A 158 -1.28 -19.42 -24.86
CA MET A 158 -1.42 -18.14 -25.57
C MET A 158 -2.87 -17.80 -25.91
N LYS A 159 -3.70 -18.79 -26.27
CA LYS A 159 -5.13 -18.57 -26.51
C LYS A 159 -5.82 -18.08 -25.22
N ALA A 160 -5.51 -18.68 -24.09
CA ALA A 160 -6.05 -18.27 -22.79
C ALA A 160 -5.59 -16.85 -22.39
N LEU A 161 -4.30 -16.55 -22.53
CA LEU A 161 -3.75 -15.23 -22.24
C LEU A 161 -4.35 -14.14 -23.12
N LYS A 162 -4.44 -14.38 -24.44
CA LYS A 162 -5.08 -13.43 -25.37
C LYS A 162 -6.55 -13.17 -25.00
N LYS A 163 -7.29 -14.22 -24.57
CA LYS A 163 -8.67 -14.05 -24.10
C LYS A 163 -8.73 -13.14 -22.88
N ILE A 164 -7.88 -13.36 -21.88
CA ILE A 164 -7.81 -12.51 -20.68
C ILE A 164 -7.51 -11.05 -21.05
N TRP A 165 -6.53 -10.81 -21.92
CA TRP A 165 -6.16 -9.47 -22.40
C TRP A 165 -7.33 -8.79 -23.11
N LYS A 166 -8.00 -9.51 -23.98
CA LYS A 166 -9.18 -9.00 -24.70
C LYS A 166 -10.33 -8.67 -23.75
N ASP A 167 -10.66 -9.58 -22.84
CA ASP A 167 -11.79 -9.43 -21.92
C ASP A 167 -11.59 -8.29 -20.91
N LEU A 168 -10.35 -8.01 -20.50
CA LEU A 168 -10.03 -7.00 -19.51
C LEU A 168 -9.63 -5.66 -20.10
N GLY A 169 -8.87 -5.64 -21.18
CA GLY A 169 -8.26 -4.42 -21.71
C GLY A 169 -8.55 -4.16 -23.18
N GLY A 170 -9.21 -5.06 -23.89
CA GLY A 170 -9.40 -4.96 -25.34
C GLY A 170 -8.10 -5.11 -26.13
N LEU A 171 -7.03 -5.61 -25.54
CA LEU A 171 -5.72 -5.80 -26.19
C LEU A 171 -5.65 -7.17 -26.85
N ASP A 172 -5.13 -7.21 -28.08
CA ASP A 172 -4.96 -8.47 -28.85
C ASP A 172 -3.58 -9.11 -28.61
N THR A 173 -2.65 -8.40 -28.03
CA THR A 173 -1.27 -8.86 -27.86
C THR A 173 -0.83 -8.87 -26.40
N VAL A 174 -0.14 -9.94 -26.00
CA VAL A 174 0.56 -10.06 -24.72
C VAL A 174 2.03 -9.80 -24.98
N ASP A 175 2.61 -8.76 -24.39
CA ASP A 175 4.01 -8.40 -24.63
C ASP A 175 5.00 -9.36 -23.96
N ASN A 176 6.27 -9.29 -24.38
CA ASN A 176 7.32 -10.17 -23.87
C ASN A 176 7.65 -9.93 -22.40
N GLU A 177 7.48 -8.72 -21.90
CA GLU A 177 7.76 -8.40 -20.51
C GLU A 177 6.81 -9.15 -19.57
N TRP A 178 5.53 -9.30 -19.95
CA TRP A 178 4.55 -10.10 -19.20
C TRP A 178 4.88 -11.58 -19.26
N LEU A 179 5.20 -12.10 -20.47
CA LEU A 179 5.54 -13.51 -20.62
C LEU A 179 6.82 -13.87 -19.87
N ASP A 180 7.81 -12.96 -19.86
CA ASP A 180 9.06 -13.12 -19.10
C ASP A 180 8.76 -13.22 -17.58
N ASN A 181 7.85 -12.40 -17.09
CA ASN A 181 7.42 -12.43 -15.71
C ASN A 181 6.69 -13.75 -15.35
N PHE A 182 5.78 -14.21 -16.21
CA PHE A 182 4.97 -15.39 -15.96
C PHE A 182 5.79 -16.68 -15.92
N TYR A 183 6.74 -16.90 -16.85
CA TYR A 183 7.53 -18.13 -16.80
C TYR A 183 8.45 -18.16 -15.59
N LYS A 184 9.05 -17.03 -15.22
CA LYS A 184 9.89 -16.95 -14.01
C LYS A 184 9.08 -17.25 -12.74
N GLN A 185 7.89 -16.69 -12.62
CA GLN A 185 6.99 -17.00 -11.51
C GLN A 185 6.57 -18.48 -11.49
N GLN A 186 6.34 -19.09 -12.65
CA GLN A 186 6.08 -20.53 -12.74
C GLN A 186 7.28 -21.35 -12.29
N GLN A 187 8.49 -20.98 -12.70
CA GLN A 187 9.73 -21.66 -12.28
C GLN A 187 9.93 -21.57 -10.76
N ALA A 188 9.68 -20.40 -10.16
CA ALA A 188 9.75 -20.25 -8.72
C ALA A 188 8.70 -21.12 -7.99
N LEU A 189 7.48 -21.21 -8.52
CA LEU A 189 6.41 -22.01 -7.93
C LEU A 189 6.67 -23.51 -8.04
N LEU A 190 7.16 -24.00 -9.18
CA LEU A 190 7.32 -25.43 -9.46
C LEU A 190 8.73 -25.96 -9.17
N GLY A 191 9.67 -25.07 -8.91
CA GLY A 191 11.06 -25.37 -8.62
C GLY A 191 11.31 -25.86 -7.18
N PRO A 192 12.57 -26.12 -6.85
CA PRO A 192 12.98 -26.46 -5.49
C PRO A 192 12.55 -25.37 -4.49
N GLY A 193 11.85 -25.75 -3.44
CA GLY A 193 11.33 -24.80 -2.45
C GLY A 193 9.96 -24.19 -2.78
N GLY A 194 9.40 -24.53 -3.93
CA GLY A 194 8.04 -24.15 -4.30
C GLY A 194 6.98 -25.16 -3.84
N ILE A 195 5.94 -25.35 -4.68
CA ILE A 195 4.88 -26.31 -4.41
C ILE A 195 5.37 -27.74 -4.69
N GLY A 196 5.40 -28.60 -3.66
CA GLY A 196 5.85 -30.00 -3.78
C GLY A 196 4.83 -30.93 -4.44
N SER A 197 3.54 -30.56 -4.39
CA SER A 197 2.46 -31.36 -4.95
C SER A 197 1.79 -30.66 -6.12
N ARG A 198 1.59 -31.38 -7.22
CA ARG A 198 0.86 -30.89 -8.41
C ARG A 198 -0.59 -31.36 -8.48
N THR A 199 -1.13 -31.93 -7.40
CA THR A 199 -2.51 -32.44 -7.35
C THR A 199 -3.55 -31.34 -7.05
N VAL A 200 -3.39 -30.19 -7.64
CA VAL A 200 -4.32 -29.06 -7.53
C VAL A 200 -5.54 -29.28 -8.41
N THR A 201 -6.74 -29.15 -7.84
CA THR A 201 -8.00 -29.31 -8.55
C THR A 201 -8.60 -27.96 -8.96
N GLU A 202 -8.54 -27.00 -8.07
CA GLU A 202 -9.11 -25.66 -8.27
C GLU A 202 -8.03 -24.59 -8.35
N PHE A 203 -8.25 -23.63 -9.24
CA PHE A 203 -7.39 -22.48 -9.48
C PHE A 203 -8.28 -21.25 -9.37
N ASP A 204 -8.16 -20.52 -8.28
CA ASP A 204 -9.07 -19.44 -7.96
C ASP A 204 -8.37 -18.06 -7.98
N HIS A 205 -9.17 -17.07 -8.33
CA HIS A 205 -8.78 -15.67 -8.33
C HIS A 205 -9.81 -14.88 -7.53
N SER A 206 -9.41 -13.77 -6.96
CA SER A 206 -10.29 -12.93 -6.14
C SER A 206 -11.54 -12.43 -6.90
N GLY A 207 -12.73 -12.64 -6.32
CA GLY A 207 -13.99 -12.18 -6.89
C GLY A 207 -15.22 -12.75 -6.15
N PRO A 208 -16.44 -12.35 -6.54
CA PRO A 208 -17.65 -12.97 -6.01
C PRO A 208 -17.67 -14.49 -6.28
N GLY A 209 -17.99 -15.28 -5.24
CA GLY A 209 -18.01 -16.75 -5.33
C GLY A 209 -16.64 -17.41 -5.20
N SER A 210 -15.54 -16.64 -5.09
CA SER A 210 -14.19 -17.18 -4.93
C SER A 210 -13.97 -17.75 -3.51
N PHE A 211 -12.94 -18.59 -3.38
CA PHE A 211 -12.46 -19.06 -2.07
C PHE A 211 -12.08 -17.90 -1.15
N MET A 212 -11.51 -16.82 -1.68
CA MET A 212 -11.26 -15.60 -0.91
C MET A 212 -12.54 -14.97 -0.36
N ALA A 213 -13.62 -14.96 -1.14
CA ALA A 213 -14.93 -14.48 -0.66
C ALA A 213 -15.46 -15.36 0.47
N PHE A 214 -15.29 -16.68 0.34
CA PHE A 214 -15.61 -17.65 1.40
C PHE A 214 -14.80 -17.34 2.67
N ILE A 215 -13.48 -17.28 2.60
CA ILE A 215 -12.61 -16.95 3.74
C ILE A 215 -12.99 -15.61 4.37
N THR A 216 -13.23 -14.57 3.57
CA THR A 216 -13.64 -13.26 4.07
C THR A 216 -14.94 -13.31 4.86
N LYS A 217 -15.92 -14.11 4.43
CA LYS A 217 -17.17 -14.36 5.15
C LYS A 217 -16.91 -14.98 6.53
N HIS A 218 -16.02 -15.98 6.58
CA HIS A 218 -15.74 -16.74 7.80
C HIS A 218 -14.87 -15.95 8.79
N ILE A 219 -13.90 -15.16 8.33
CA ILE A 219 -13.12 -14.25 9.17
C ILE A 219 -13.99 -13.20 9.86
N LYS A 220 -15.01 -12.68 9.19
CA LYS A 220 -15.95 -11.73 9.81
C LYS A 220 -16.66 -12.31 11.04
N LYS A 221 -16.92 -13.62 11.07
CA LYS A 221 -17.52 -14.30 12.22
C LYS A 221 -16.59 -14.29 13.43
N LEU A 222 -15.27 -14.27 13.22
CA LEU A 222 -14.26 -14.29 14.29
C LEU A 222 -14.12 -12.94 15.02
N LYS A 223 -14.77 -11.87 14.57
CA LYS A 223 -14.79 -10.54 15.19
C LYS A 223 -13.38 -9.97 15.54
N ILE A 224 -12.38 -10.30 14.73
CA ILE A 224 -10.97 -9.92 14.97
C ILE A 224 -10.60 -8.51 14.49
N GLY A 225 -11.58 -7.70 14.11
CA GLY A 225 -11.34 -6.33 13.65
C GLY A 225 -10.72 -6.22 12.25
N VAL A 226 -10.63 -7.32 11.50
CA VAL A 226 -10.16 -7.31 10.10
C VAL A 226 -11.32 -6.94 9.19
N SER A 227 -11.25 -5.78 8.57
CA SER A 227 -12.24 -5.31 7.61
C SER A 227 -11.72 -5.51 6.19
N GLY A 228 -12.24 -6.51 5.49
CA GLY A 228 -11.98 -6.70 4.07
C GLY A 228 -10.90 -7.75 3.75
N LYS A 229 -10.86 -8.10 2.47
CA LYS A 229 -10.05 -9.16 1.87
C LYS A 229 -8.55 -8.98 2.11
N ASP A 230 -8.04 -7.80 1.76
CA ASP A 230 -6.60 -7.52 1.75
C ASP A 230 -5.99 -7.33 3.15
N ASN A 231 -6.84 -7.33 4.18
CA ASN A 231 -6.40 -7.12 5.56
C ASN A 231 -6.09 -8.42 6.30
N TRP A 232 -6.54 -9.56 5.80
CA TRP A 232 -6.23 -10.86 6.39
C TRP A 232 -5.23 -11.66 5.58
N ASP A 233 -5.43 -11.74 4.27
CA ASP A 233 -4.55 -12.48 3.36
C ASP A 233 -4.33 -11.68 2.07
N PRO A 234 -3.07 -11.32 1.77
CA PRO A 234 -2.71 -10.58 0.57
C PRO A 234 -2.60 -11.48 -0.67
N ALA A 235 -3.04 -12.74 -0.61
CA ALA A 235 -3.00 -13.64 -1.76
C ALA A 235 -3.87 -13.11 -2.89
N ASP A 236 -3.29 -13.04 -4.06
CA ASP A 236 -3.93 -12.62 -5.30
C ASP A 236 -4.64 -13.79 -5.99
N ILE A 237 -4.04 -14.99 -5.88
CA ILE A 237 -4.53 -16.23 -6.46
C ILE A 237 -4.42 -17.39 -5.46
N TRP A 238 -5.21 -18.43 -5.70
CA TRP A 238 -5.27 -19.60 -4.85
C TRP A 238 -5.17 -20.89 -5.65
N LEU A 239 -4.34 -21.81 -5.15
CA LEU A 239 -4.24 -23.19 -5.61
C LEU A 239 -4.87 -24.08 -4.54
N ILE A 240 -5.90 -24.84 -4.91
CA ILE A 240 -6.70 -25.59 -3.93
C ILE A 240 -6.77 -27.04 -4.36
N ARG A 241 -6.61 -27.92 -3.40
CA ARG A 241 -6.86 -29.35 -3.53
C ARG A 241 -7.92 -29.73 -2.52
N ASN A 242 -8.99 -30.37 -2.99
CA ASN A 242 -10.13 -30.75 -2.18
C ASN A 242 -10.79 -29.56 -1.44
N GLN A 243 -11.34 -28.64 -2.24
CA GLN A 243 -11.95 -27.40 -1.74
C GLN A 243 -13.05 -27.70 -0.72
N LYS A 244 -13.90 -28.69 -0.98
CA LYS A 244 -15.02 -29.03 -0.08
C LYS A 244 -14.54 -29.45 1.31
N GLU A 245 -13.48 -30.24 1.41
CA GLU A 245 -12.94 -30.66 2.69
C GLU A 245 -12.25 -29.51 3.42
N ALA A 246 -11.53 -28.64 2.70
CA ALA A 246 -10.93 -27.45 3.25
C ALA A 246 -12.01 -26.48 3.82
N GLU A 247 -13.08 -26.26 3.08
CA GLU A 247 -14.21 -25.47 3.53
C GLU A 247 -14.88 -26.07 4.77
N THR A 248 -15.12 -27.38 4.77
CA THR A 248 -15.68 -28.10 5.93
C THR A 248 -14.84 -27.91 7.20
N LYS A 249 -13.50 -28.00 7.09
CA LYS A 249 -12.58 -27.76 8.23
C LYS A 249 -12.67 -26.35 8.76
N ILE A 250 -12.78 -25.36 7.87
CA ILE A 250 -12.91 -23.95 8.24
C ILE A 250 -14.29 -23.67 8.88
N GLU A 251 -15.35 -24.23 8.33
CA GLU A 251 -16.72 -24.09 8.83
C GLU A 251 -16.89 -24.71 10.21
N ALA A 252 -16.26 -25.85 10.46
CA ALA A 252 -16.30 -26.52 11.76
C ALA A 252 -15.83 -25.61 12.91
N ILE A 253 -14.87 -24.70 12.64
CA ILE A 253 -14.37 -23.75 13.62
C ILE A 253 -15.26 -22.50 13.69
N THR A 254 -15.58 -21.93 12.52
CA THR A 254 -16.21 -20.62 12.45
C THR A 254 -17.73 -20.64 12.71
N ASN A 255 -18.36 -21.81 12.69
CA ASN A 255 -19.76 -22.00 13.03
C ASN A 255 -20.00 -22.34 14.52
N GLN A 256 -18.94 -22.44 15.33
CA GLN A 256 -19.08 -22.58 16.76
C GLN A 256 -19.70 -21.31 17.40
N PRO A 257 -20.39 -21.42 18.55
CA PRO A 257 -20.96 -20.26 19.23
C PRO A 257 -19.93 -19.16 19.58
N ASN A 258 -18.71 -19.58 19.93
CA ASN A 258 -17.58 -18.71 20.22
C ASN A 258 -16.36 -19.15 19.38
N PRO A 259 -16.31 -18.78 18.12
CA PRO A 259 -15.27 -19.26 17.23
C PRO A 259 -13.90 -18.74 17.63
N ASN A 260 -12.91 -19.65 17.71
CA ASN A 260 -11.56 -19.36 18.12
C ASN A 260 -10.68 -18.96 16.92
N PHE A 261 -10.12 -17.76 16.97
CA PHE A 261 -9.24 -17.26 15.90
C PHE A 261 -7.92 -18.01 15.81
N GLU A 262 -7.35 -18.45 16.93
CA GLU A 262 -6.08 -19.19 16.93
C GLU A 262 -6.25 -20.57 16.31
N GLU A 263 -7.36 -21.24 16.58
CA GLU A 263 -7.71 -22.51 15.95
C GLU A 263 -7.92 -22.35 14.44
N PHE A 264 -8.62 -21.29 14.03
CA PHE A 264 -8.77 -20.93 12.62
C PHE A 264 -7.41 -20.69 11.94
N GLN A 265 -6.53 -19.91 12.57
CA GLN A 265 -5.20 -19.65 12.04
C GLN A 265 -4.34 -20.90 11.95
N THR A 266 -4.44 -21.76 12.96
CA THR A 266 -3.72 -23.06 12.95
C THR A 266 -4.20 -23.94 11.81
N THR A 267 -5.52 -24.02 11.62
CA THR A 267 -6.12 -24.79 10.52
C THR A 267 -5.69 -24.24 9.16
N MET A 268 -5.71 -22.92 8.97
CA MET A 268 -5.25 -22.31 7.72
C MET A 268 -3.77 -22.61 7.43
N ARG A 269 -2.92 -22.62 8.47
CA ARG A 269 -1.49 -23.00 8.33
C ARG A 269 -1.31 -24.47 7.99
N LEU A 270 -2.09 -25.35 8.61
CA LEU A 270 -2.06 -26.78 8.27
C LEU A 270 -2.49 -27.00 6.82
N LEU A 271 -3.57 -26.33 6.37
CA LEU A 271 -4.02 -26.40 4.98
C LEU A 271 -2.97 -25.85 4.01
N PHE A 272 -2.30 -24.76 4.36
CA PHE A 272 -1.22 -24.19 3.55
C PHE A 272 -0.02 -25.14 3.49
N ASN A 273 0.45 -25.63 4.62
CA ASN A 273 1.63 -26.51 4.69
C ASN A 273 1.37 -27.89 4.05
N ALA A 274 0.12 -28.26 3.82
CA ALA A 274 -0.23 -29.46 3.08
C ALA A 274 0.17 -29.41 1.58
N HIS A 275 0.70 -28.30 1.09
CA HIS A 275 1.17 -28.20 -0.30
C HIS A 275 2.27 -29.23 -0.66
N THR A 276 3.01 -29.74 0.33
CA THR A 276 4.00 -30.80 0.15
C THR A 276 3.44 -32.21 0.34
N ASN A 277 2.23 -32.35 0.88
CA ASN A 277 1.58 -33.62 1.17
C ASN A 277 0.38 -33.84 0.21
N THR A 278 0.44 -34.91 -0.59
CA THR A 278 -0.58 -35.17 -1.62
C THR A 278 -1.91 -35.71 -1.07
N LYS A 279 -1.96 -36.14 0.18
CA LYS A 279 -3.13 -36.80 0.80
C LYS A 279 -4.06 -35.80 1.49
N ASP A 280 -3.54 -34.70 2.00
CA ASP A 280 -4.31 -33.75 2.79
C ASP A 280 -4.93 -32.65 1.91
N PRO A 281 -6.09 -32.10 2.29
CA PRO A 281 -6.63 -30.93 1.60
C PRO A 281 -5.64 -29.76 1.73
N MET A 282 -5.46 -29.02 0.64
CA MET A 282 -4.51 -27.92 0.57
C MET A 282 -5.23 -26.63 0.16
N VAL A 283 -4.85 -25.54 0.78
CA VAL A 283 -5.20 -24.19 0.37
C VAL A 283 -3.93 -23.35 0.33
N PHE A 284 -3.46 -23.05 -0.87
CA PHE A 284 -2.19 -22.37 -1.08
C PHE A 284 -2.40 -21.03 -1.74
N GLY A 285 -2.41 -19.98 -0.92
CA GLY A 285 -2.54 -18.59 -1.38
C GLY A 285 -1.21 -18.05 -1.89
N ILE A 286 -1.22 -17.30 -2.98
CA ILE A 286 -0.03 -16.72 -3.61
C ILE A 286 -0.24 -15.22 -3.81
N SER A 287 0.66 -14.40 -3.27
CA SER A 287 0.79 -12.98 -3.59
C SER A 287 1.88 -12.78 -4.64
N LEU A 288 1.50 -12.16 -5.74
CA LEU A 288 2.36 -11.94 -6.90
C LEU A 288 2.97 -10.55 -6.88
N LYS A 289 4.28 -10.49 -7.17
CA LYS A 289 4.96 -9.22 -7.42
C LYS A 289 5.64 -9.29 -8.78
N LYS A 290 5.79 -8.12 -9.39
CA LYS A 290 6.55 -8.03 -10.64
C LYS A 290 8.00 -8.40 -10.37
N VAL A 291 8.52 -9.39 -11.08
CA VAL A 291 9.93 -9.80 -11.01
C VAL A 291 10.80 -8.69 -11.63
N ALA A 292 11.88 -8.34 -10.95
CA ALA A 292 12.79 -7.33 -11.46
C ALA A 292 13.46 -7.78 -12.78
N LYS A 293 13.68 -6.84 -13.68
CA LYS A 293 14.33 -7.16 -14.98
C LYS A 293 15.74 -7.70 -14.74
N GLY A 294 16.05 -8.84 -15.35
CA GLY A 294 17.38 -9.46 -15.24
C GLY A 294 17.58 -10.32 -13.99
N THR A 295 16.54 -10.52 -13.16
CA THR A 295 16.58 -11.43 -12.01
C THR A 295 15.67 -12.63 -12.22
N ASP A 296 15.92 -13.71 -11.48
CA ASP A 296 15.01 -14.84 -11.38
C ASP A 296 13.96 -14.56 -10.31
N ALA A 297 12.77 -15.14 -10.46
CA ALA A 297 11.74 -15.06 -9.44
C ALA A 297 12.12 -15.91 -8.24
N GLN A 298 11.79 -15.41 -7.05
CA GLN A 298 11.94 -16.12 -5.78
C GLN A 298 10.58 -16.38 -5.17
N ILE A 299 10.48 -17.46 -4.38
CA ILE A 299 9.30 -17.77 -3.57
C ILE A 299 9.66 -17.70 -2.09
N GLU A 300 8.85 -17.01 -1.31
CA GLU A 300 8.96 -16.89 0.14
C GLU A 300 7.64 -17.30 0.78
N PHE A 301 7.68 -18.17 1.80
CA PHE A 301 6.50 -18.53 2.58
C PHE A 301 6.37 -17.63 3.80
N VAL A 302 5.22 -17.02 3.92
CA VAL A 302 4.93 -16.01 4.93
C VAL A 302 3.84 -16.52 5.87
N ASN A 303 4.01 -16.31 7.18
CA ASN A 303 3.05 -16.69 8.23
C ASN A 303 2.67 -18.17 8.29
N HIS A 304 3.48 -19.07 7.74
CA HIS A 304 3.17 -20.50 7.64
C HIS A 304 3.61 -21.32 8.86
N GLU A 305 4.48 -20.79 9.73
CA GLU A 305 5.04 -21.49 10.87
C GLU A 305 4.00 -21.66 12.01
N LEU A 306 3.78 -22.87 12.46
CA LEU A 306 2.86 -23.19 13.56
C LEU A 306 3.41 -22.77 14.96
N ALA A 307 4.73 -22.81 15.15
CA ALA A 307 5.39 -22.55 16.43
C ALA A 307 5.63 -21.04 16.71
N PHE A 308 5.16 -20.15 15.84
CA PHE A 308 5.50 -18.72 15.88
C PHE A 308 4.96 -18.02 17.13
N PHE A 309 3.77 -18.36 17.60
CA PHE A 309 3.14 -17.71 18.75
C PHE A 309 3.85 -17.95 20.09
N LYS A 310 4.35 -19.15 20.33
CA LYS A 310 5.05 -19.49 21.60
C LYS A 310 6.31 -18.66 21.81
N ARG A 311 7.04 -18.33 20.74
CA ARG A 311 8.29 -17.54 20.85
C ARG A 311 8.05 -16.06 21.19
N LEU A 312 6.90 -15.51 20.84
CA LEU A 312 6.62 -14.10 21.11
C LEU A 312 6.22 -13.83 22.56
N GLU A 313 5.53 -14.79 23.19
CA GLU A 313 5.12 -14.67 24.60
C GLU A 313 6.34 -14.69 25.56
N GLU A 314 7.46 -15.27 25.12
CA GLU A 314 8.72 -15.34 25.88
C GLU A 314 9.59 -14.08 25.75
N ILE A 315 9.30 -13.21 24.80
CA ILE A 315 10.11 -12.03 24.52
C ILE A 315 9.63 -10.84 25.37
N LYS A 316 10.44 -10.45 26.36
CA LYS A 316 10.24 -9.20 27.12
C LYS A 316 11.02 -8.08 26.44
N LEU A 317 10.30 -7.02 26.06
CA LEU A 317 10.87 -5.87 25.37
C LEU A 317 10.92 -4.64 26.27
N LYS A 318 11.87 -3.80 26.01
CA LYS A 318 12.00 -2.49 26.65
C LYS A 318 12.02 -1.39 25.62
N HIS A 319 11.52 -0.22 25.97
CA HIS A 319 11.70 0.99 25.20
C HIS A 319 13.17 1.41 25.24
N LEU A 320 13.75 1.70 24.09
CA LEU A 320 15.12 2.17 23.95
C LEU A 320 15.18 3.65 23.61
N PHE A 321 14.42 4.08 22.62
CA PHE A 321 14.53 5.42 22.06
C PHE A 321 13.24 5.83 21.34
N SER A 322 12.91 7.12 21.42
CA SER A 322 11.86 7.75 20.59
C SER A 322 12.36 9.01 19.96
N LYS A 323 11.93 9.26 18.73
CA LYS A 323 12.20 10.48 17.99
C LYS A 323 10.90 11.01 17.39
N CYS A 324 10.70 12.32 17.51
CA CYS A 324 9.63 13.04 16.83
C CYS A 324 10.25 14.30 16.21
N ASN A 325 10.68 14.22 14.97
CA ASN A 325 11.34 15.36 14.33
C ASN A 325 10.38 16.53 14.17
N LEU A 326 10.65 17.62 14.90
CA LEU A 326 9.91 18.89 14.87
C LEU A 326 10.72 20.03 14.25
N ASP A 327 11.82 19.71 13.59
CA ASP A 327 12.60 20.66 12.81
C ASP A 327 12.10 20.75 11.38
N LYS A 328 12.25 21.95 10.78
CA LYS A 328 11.95 22.16 9.36
C LYS A 328 13.14 21.70 8.53
N LYS A 329 12.87 20.87 7.53
CA LYS A 329 13.85 20.51 6.53
C LYS A 329 13.52 21.21 5.21
N ARG A 330 14.54 21.64 4.50
CA ARG A 330 14.39 21.98 3.10
C ARG A 330 14.46 20.69 2.29
N ASP A 331 13.49 20.52 1.42
CA ASP A 331 13.56 19.46 0.42
C ASP A 331 14.60 19.82 -0.66
N LYS A 332 14.81 18.92 -1.60
CA LYS A 332 15.72 19.14 -2.74
C LYS A 332 15.33 20.32 -3.65
N HIS A 333 14.14 20.88 -3.48
CA HIS A 333 13.62 22.03 -4.22
C HIS A 333 13.66 23.33 -3.40
N GLY A 334 14.25 23.30 -2.20
CA GLY A 334 14.31 24.44 -1.29
C GLY A 334 13.00 24.70 -0.52
N THR A 335 11.96 23.90 -0.73
CA THR A 335 10.70 24.01 -0.01
C THR A 335 10.86 23.51 1.42
N ILE A 336 10.39 24.28 2.39
CA ILE A 336 10.45 23.86 3.78
C ILE A 336 9.34 22.84 4.02
N VAL A 337 9.74 21.62 4.37
CA VAL A 337 8.81 20.53 4.67
C VAL A 337 9.08 19.95 6.04
N MET A 338 8.01 19.59 6.72
CA MET A 338 8.06 18.78 7.93
C MET A 338 7.66 17.34 7.53
N GLY A 339 8.53 16.37 7.82
CA GLY A 339 8.28 14.98 7.45
C GLY A 339 7.18 14.35 8.32
N SER A 340 6.19 13.69 7.72
CA SER A 340 5.17 12.93 8.47
C SER A 340 5.64 11.54 8.90
N GLN A 341 6.75 11.06 8.32
CA GLN A 341 7.23 9.68 8.47
C GLN A 341 8.55 9.57 9.26
N ASP A 342 8.97 10.63 9.93
CA ASP A 342 10.24 10.72 10.65
C ASP A 342 10.09 10.59 12.18
N THR A 343 8.91 10.21 12.65
CA THR A 343 8.67 9.85 14.05
C THR A 343 8.99 8.37 14.24
N ARG A 344 9.95 8.10 15.14
CA ARG A 344 10.51 6.77 15.37
C ARG A 344 10.24 6.30 16.80
N PHE A 345 10.06 5.00 16.94
CA PHE A 345 9.91 4.32 18.22
C PHE A 345 10.74 3.05 18.19
N VAL A 346 11.79 2.98 18.98
CA VAL A 346 12.77 1.89 18.96
C VAL A 346 12.64 1.08 20.25
N ILE A 347 12.52 -0.21 20.10
CA ILE A 347 12.41 -1.18 21.20
C ILE A 347 13.51 -2.24 21.08
N GLY A 348 13.87 -2.84 22.18
CA GLY A 348 14.92 -3.87 22.20
C GLY A 348 14.59 -5.00 23.17
N ASP A 349 15.16 -6.18 22.88
CA ASP A 349 15.08 -7.34 23.77
C ASP A 349 16.37 -7.51 24.59
N ALA A 350 16.36 -8.51 25.48
CA ALA A 350 17.51 -8.85 26.33
C ALA A 350 18.73 -9.38 25.53
N LYS A 351 18.55 -9.77 24.28
CA LYS A 351 19.60 -10.26 23.37
C LYS A 351 20.15 -9.16 22.46
N ASN A 352 19.88 -7.88 22.79
CA ASN A 352 20.26 -6.70 22.01
C ASN A 352 19.70 -6.64 20.59
N ASN A 353 18.67 -7.41 20.25
CA ASN A 353 17.92 -7.18 19.03
C ASN A 353 17.15 -5.87 19.17
N GLN A 354 17.21 -5.05 18.12
CA GLN A 354 16.48 -3.80 18.05
C GLN A 354 15.42 -3.86 16.96
N TYR A 355 14.26 -3.33 17.29
CA TYR A 355 13.14 -3.23 16.38
C TYR A 355 12.77 -1.75 16.26
N ASP A 356 12.89 -1.22 15.07
CA ASP A 356 12.69 0.18 14.78
C ASP A 356 11.38 0.38 14.01
N PHE A 357 10.48 1.16 14.59
CA PHE A 357 9.18 1.47 14.02
C PHE A 357 9.07 2.95 13.68
N GLN A 358 8.48 3.23 12.52
CA GLN A 358 7.94 4.54 12.21
C GLN A 358 6.51 4.63 12.74
N ILE A 359 6.19 5.76 13.38
CA ILE A 359 4.82 6.08 13.75
C ILE A 359 4.24 6.90 12.59
N LYS A 360 3.31 6.31 11.83
CA LYS A 360 2.65 6.96 10.69
C LYS A 360 1.23 7.34 11.02
N GLY A 361 0.81 8.50 10.52
CA GLY A 361 -0.59 8.94 10.62
C GLY A 361 -1.43 8.51 9.43
N ASN A 362 -2.73 8.47 9.64
CA ASN A 362 -3.76 8.47 8.63
C ASN A 362 -4.45 9.85 8.64
N ASN A 363 -5.09 10.22 7.54
CA ASN A 363 -5.87 11.47 7.40
C ASN A 363 -7.17 11.46 8.23
N SER A 364 -7.18 10.86 9.42
CA SER A 364 -8.33 10.72 10.29
C SER A 364 -8.09 11.40 11.64
N THR A 365 -9.15 11.69 12.37
CA THR A 365 -9.12 12.33 13.68
C THR A 365 -8.62 11.36 14.76
N GLY A 366 -7.73 11.85 15.62
CA GLY A 366 -7.26 11.16 16.82
C GLY A 366 -6.05 10.23 16.63
N PHE A 367 -5.24 10.10 17.68
CA PHE A 367 -4.02 9.26 17.67
C PHE A 367 -4.33 7.75 17.56
N SER A 368 -5.57 7.32 17.80
CA SER A 368 -5.99 5.92 17.65
C SER A 368 -5.71 5.38 16.24
N ASN A 369 -5.65 6.26 15.26
CA ASN A 369 -5.38 5.94 13.86
C ASN A 369 -3.90 5.91 13.49
N LEU A 370 -3.01 6.27 14.41
CA LEU A 370 -1.58 6.12 14.21
C LEU A 370 -1.22 4.64 14.08
N LYS A 371 -0.18 4.36 13.28
CA LYS A 371 0.32 3.01 13.01
C LYS A 371 1.80 2.93 13.31
N TYR A 372 2.20 1.87 13.98
CA TYR A 372 3.58 1.46 14.06
C TYR A 372 3.92 0.59 12.84
N GLU A 373 4.77 1.08 11.96
CA GLU A 373 5.26 0.34 10.80
C GLU A 373 6.77 0.13 10.92
N PRO A 374 7.29 -1.11 10.75
CA PRO A 374 8.72 -1.35 10.81
C PRO A 374 9.45 -0.57 9.72
N THR A 375 10.61 -0.03 10.05
CA THR A 375 11.47 0.64 9.07
C THR A 375 12.13 -0.38 8.14
N ALA A 376 12.31 -0.01 6.88
CA ALA A 376 12.77 -0.91 5.82
C ALA A 376 14.24 -1.38 5.94
N SER A 377 14.95 -1.07 7.03
CA SER A 377 16.34 -1.45 7.22
C SER A 377 16.47 -2.78 7.98
N GLY A 378 16.59 -3.87 7.24
CA GLY A 378 16.97 -5.19 7.75
C GLY A 378 15.97 -6.30 7.43
N ALA A 379 16.45 -7.53 7.27
CA ALA A 379 15.66 -8.73 6.98
C ALA A 379 14.57 -9.01 8.03
N THR A 380 14.76 -8.53 9.27
CA THR A 380 13.79 -8.67 10.37
C THR A 380 12.57 -7.74 10.17
N ALA A 381 12.76 -6.58 9.57
CA ALA A 381 11.68 -5.61 9.34
C ALA A 381 10.66 -6.10 8.29
N ALA A 382 11.11 -6.86 7.30
CA ALA A 382 10.23 -7.41 6.26
C ALA A 382 9.22 -8.45 6.79
N ARG A 383 9.45 -8.98 7.99
CA ARG A 383 8.62 -10.00 8.64
C ARG A 383 7.66 -9.45 9.69
N LEU A 384 7.71 -8.15 9.95
CA LEU A 384 6.83 -7.48 10.90
C LEU A 384 5.71 -6.79 10.14
N GLY A 385 4.47 -7.03 10.55
CA GLY A 385 3.30 -6.31 10.07
C GLY A 385 3.16 -4.92 10.72
N LYS A 386 2.03 -4.30 10.49
CA LYS A 386 1.65 -3.02 11.12
C LYS A 386 0.91 -3.28 12.42
N ALA A 387 1.12 -2.44 13.43
CA ALA A 387 0.28 -2.39 14.61
C ALA A 387 -0.40 -1.01 14.69
N THR A 388 -1.74 -0.98 14.67
CA THR A 388 -2.46 0.27 14.93
C THR A 388 -2.47 0.57 16.42
N VAL A 389 -2.40 1.85 16.78
CA VAL A 389 -2.47 2.26 18.19
C VAL A 389 -3.78 1.76 18.82
N GLU A 390 -4.90 1.83 18.11
CA GLU A 390 -6.19 1.34 18.59
C GLU A 390 -6.15 -0.13 19.02
N LEU A 391 -5.51 -0.98 18.20
CA LEU A 391 -5.40 -2.41 18.51
C LEU A 391 -4.48 -2.68 19.70
N VAL A 392 -3.32 -2.01 19.73
CA VAL A 392 -2.38 -2.17 20.87
C VAL A 392 -3.03 -1.73 22.16
N VAL A 393 -3.73 -0.61 22.17
CA VAL A 393 -4.46 -0.08 23.33
C VAL A 393 -5.56 -1.03 23.79
N SER A 394 -6.32 -1.61 22.85
CA SER A 394 -7.35 -2.60 23.16
C SER A 394 -6.78 -3.85 23.86
N GLU A 395 -5.64 -4.35 23.40
CA GLU A 395 -4.98 -5.51 24.03
C GLU A 395 -4.31 -5.13 25.36
N MET A 396 -3.78 -3.90 25.49
CA MET A 396 -3.25 -3.42 26.78
C MET A 396 -4.34 -3.37 27.86
N LYS A 397 -5.58 -3.01 27.50
CA LYS A 397 -6.71 -3.07 28.43
C LYS A 397 -7.00 -4.49 28.88
N LYS A 398 -6.99 -5.46 27.97
CA LYS A 398 -7.27 -6.87 28.29
C LYS A 398 -6.16 -7.51 29.14
N ASN A 399 -4.90 -7.31 28.72
CA ASN A 399 -3.77 -8.06 29.27
C ASN A 399 -3.15 -7.40 30.49
N TYR A 400 -3.27 -6.09 30.66
CA TYR A 400 -2.61 -5.33 31.72
C TYR A 400 -3.56 -4.40 32.48
N ASN A 401 -4.86 -4.47 32.22
CA ASN A 401 -5.88 -3.57 32.78
C ASN A 401 -5.51 -2.08 32.66
N LEU A 402 -4.86 -1.74 31.55
CA LEU A 402 -4.43 -0.39 31.23
C LEU A 402 -5.37 0.22 30.21
N ASP A 403 -6.30 1.03 30.67
CA ASP A 403 -7.30 1.67 29.79
C ASP A 403 -6.79 3.03 29.32
N PHE A 404 -6.56 3.14 28.01
CA PHE A 404 -6.32 4.41 27.36
C PHE A 404 -7.65 4.98 26.87
N LYS A 405 -8.00 6.17 27.33
CA LYS A 405 -9.20 6.86 26.82
C LYS A 405 -9.08 7.03 25.31
N LYS A 406 -10.17 6.72 24.58
CA LYS A 406 -10.23 7.00 23.15
C LYS A 406 -10.00 8.48 22.90
N ASP A 407 -9.06 8.80 22.05
CA ASP A 407 -8.82 10.17 21.61
C ASP A 407 -9.92 10.57 20.63
N LYS A 408 -10.80 11.46 21.11
CA LYS A 408 -11.84 12.09 20.28
C LYS A 408 -11.48 13.52 19.89
N THR A 409 -10.22 13.92 20.13
CA THR A 409 -9.77 15.28 19.89
C THR A 409 -9.74 15.57 18.39
N GLU A 410 -10.35 16.65 17.99
CA GLU A 410 -10.14 17.21 16.66
C GLU A 410 -8.82 17.98 16.66
N TYR A 411 -7.91 17.52 15.80
CA TYR A 411 -6.62 18.18 15.66
C TYR A 411 -6.71 19.32 14.64
N PRO A 412 -6.03 20.45 14.89
CA PRO A 412 -6.00 21.58 13.98
C PRO A 412 -5.68 21.20 12.52
N MET A 413 -6.41 21.79 11.59
CA MET A 413 -6.19 21.66 10.15
C MET A 413 -5.83 23.01 9.50
N ASP A 414 -5.84 24.08 10.28
CA ASP A 414 -5.41 25.41 9.86
C ASP A 414 -4.78 26.16 11.03
N ILE A 415 -4.15 27.30 10.72
CA ILE A 415 -3.42 28.10 11.71
C ILE A 415 -4.34 28.76 12.74
N SER A 416 -5.60 29.04 12.40
CA SER A 416 -6.55 29.66 13.31
C SER A 416 -6.98 28.70 14.42
N GLN A 417 -7.08 27.43 14.10
CA GLN A 417 -7.35 26.35 15.06
C GLN A 417 -6.11 25.98 15.90
N LEU A 418 -4.90 26.17 15.34
CA LEU A 418 -3.65 25.85 16.02
C LEU A 418 -3.28 26.89 17.10
N ARG A 419 -3.42 28.18 16.80
CA ARG A 419 -3.01 29.29 17.68
C ARG A 419 -3.56 29.20 19.11
N PRO A 420 -4.87 28.93 19.31
CA PRO A 420 -5.42 28.83 20.67
C PRO A 420 -4.85 27.68 21.50
N LYS A 421 -4.23 26.68 20.85
CA LYS A 421 -3.64 25.48 21.49
C LYS A 421 -2.13 25.62 21.74
N LYS A 422 -1.53 26.80 21.49
CA LYS A 422 -0.08 27.03 21.57
C LYS A 422 0.52 26.52 22.88
N ASP A 423 0.03 26.98 24.00
CA ASP A 423 0.61 26.69 25.32
C ASP A 423 0.45 25.20 25.69
N GLU A 424 -0.65 24.56 25.29
CA GLU A 424 -0.86 23.14 25.47
C GLU A 424 0.15 22.32 24.67
N ILE A 425 0.36 22.69 23.40
CA ILE A 425 1.29 22.00 22.51
C ILE A 425 2.72 22.16 23.03
N ILE A 426 3.13 23.36 23.41
CA ILE A 426 4.47 23.62 23.97
C ILE A 426 4.68 22.81 25.25
N ARG A 427 3.71 22.74 26.15
CA ARG A 427 3.79 21.92 27.36
C ARG A 427 4.01 20.43 27.00
N LYS A 428 3.29 19.91 26.03
CA LYS A 428 3.46 18.52 25.58
C LYS A 428 4.84 18.28 24.95
N ILE A 429 5.34 19.22 24.15
CA ILE A 429 6.68 19.13 23.58
C ILE A 429 7.74 19.13 24.68
N LYS A 430 7.69 20.07 25.63
CA LYS A 430 8.58 20.09 26.79
C LYS A 430 8.52 18.79 27.59
N PHE A 431 7.31 18.24 27.77
CA PHE A 431 7.13 16.98 28.49
C PHE A 431 7.81 15.81 27.77
N ILE A 432 7.59 15.62 26.46
CA ILE A 432 8.22 14.51 25.73
C ILE A 432 9.74 14.67 25.66
N GLN A 433 10.25 15.90 25.55
CA GLN A 433 11.69 16.21 25.63
C GLN A 433 12.26 15.83 27.00
N SER A 434 11.57 16.14 28.11
CA SER A 434 11.98 15.75 29.46
C SER A 434 11.99 14.23 29.68
N LYS A 435 11.28 13.49 28.84
CA LYS A 435 11.27 12.01 28.83
C LYS A 435 12.29 11.40 27.87
N GLY A 436 13.16 12.22 27.27
CA GLY A 436 14.21 11.77 26.39
C GLY A 436 13.79 11.54 24.93
N VAL A 437 12.63 12.03 24.53
CA VAL A 437 12.24 11.99 23.09
C VAL A 437 13.09 13.02 22.33
N ASP A 438 13.80 12.56 21.30
CA ASP A 438 14.55 13.44 20.39
C ASP A 438 13.60 14.18 19.46
N THR A 439 13.47 15.48 19.65
CA THR A 439 12.66 16.36 18.79
C THR A 439 13.46 17.02 17.67
N VAL A 440 14.78 16.78 17.60
CA VAL A 440 15.77 17.42 16.73
C VAL A 440 15.97 18.91 17.10
N GLU A 441 14.95 19.75 16.95
CA GLU A 441 14.92 21.07 17.56
C GLU A 441 14.57 20.90 19.06
N ARG A 442 15.42 21.47 19.94
CA ARG A 442 15.30 21.32 21.40
C ARG A 442 14.53 22.45 22.06
N ASP A 443 14.39 23.57 21.39
CA ASP A 443 13.57 24.69 21.86
C ASP A 443 12.10 24.42 21.53
N ALA A 444 11.28 24.24 22.55
CA ALA A 444 9.86 23.91 22.40
C ALA A 444 9.05 25.03 21.73
N GLU A 445 9.44 26.30 21.90
CA GLU A 445 8.84 27.45 21.20
C GLU A 445 9.16 27.39 19.71
N LYS A 446 10.42 27.11 19.35
CA LYS A 446 10.80 26.91 17.95
C LYS A 446 10.13 25.69 17.34
N CYS A 447 9.99 24.58 18.07
CA CYS A 447 9.21 23.43 17.63
C CYS A 447 7.75 23.83 17.28
N TYR A 448 7.11 24.60 18.16
CA TYR A 448 5.76 25.11 17.88
C TYR A 448 5.74 26.02 16.65
N ASN A 449 6.69 26.94 16.52
CA ASN A 449 6.77 27.84 15.37
C ASN A 449 6.98 27.06 14.06
N ASN A 450 7.72 25.96 14.09
CA ASN A 450 7.89 25.07 12.94
C ASN A 450 6.57 24.35 12.61
N LEU A 451 5.80 23.91 13.61
CA LEU A 451 4.45 23.35 13.41
C LEU A 451 3.50 24.39 12.83
N ALA A 452 3.52 25.62 13.35
CA ALA A 452 2.69 26.71 12.85
C ALA A 452 3.02 27.06 11.38
N PHE A 453 4.29 27.07 11.04
CA PHE A 453 4.75 27.22 9.66
C PHE A 453 4.25 26.06 8.77
N GLY A 454 4.46 24.82 9.21
CA GLY A 454 4.03 23.63 8.48
C GLY A 454 2.49 23.55 8.30
N MET A 455 1.72 24.18 9.19
CA MET A 455 0.25 24.22 9.08
C MET A 455 -0.21 24.99 7.86
N ASN A 456 0.54 26.01 7.42
CA ASN A 456 0.21 26.76 6.19
C ASN A 456 0.52 25.97 4.93
N ASP A 457 1.62 25.22 4.91
CA ASP A 457 2.13 24.57 3.69
C ASP A 457 1.65 23.11 3.56
N ALA A 458 1.55 22.40 4.67
CA ALA A 458 1.23 20.99 4.74
C ALA A 458 0.35 20.65 5.96
N PRO A 459 -0.91 21.11 6.00
CA PRO A 459 -1.78 20.99 7.19
C PRO A 459 -2.00 19.54 7.61
N TRP A 460 -2.08 18.59 6.69
CA TRP A 460 -2.23 17.17 6.99
C TRP A 460 -0.99 16.58 7.68
N THR A 461 0.20 16.97 7.24
CA THR A 461 1.45 16.55 7.88
C THR A 461 1.55 17.09 9.29
N THR A 462 1.22 18.37 9.47
CA THR A 462 1.24 19.02 10.79
C THR A 462 0.20 18.42 11.72
N ASN A 463 -1.01 18.16 11.24
CA ASN A 463 -2.05 17.44 11.99
C ASN A 463 -1.54 16.07 12.48
N THR A 464 -0.89 15.31 11.61
CA THR A 464 -0.25 14.03 11.99
C THR A 464 0.81 14.22 13.07
N LYS A 465 1.65 15.27 12.99
CA LYS A 465 2.64 15.58 14.03
C LYS A 465 2.00 15.88 15.37
N LEU A 466 0.91 16.63 15.38
CA LEU A 466 0.16 16.91 16.61
C LEU A 466 -0.41 15.63 17.24
N GLN A 467 -0.92 14.71 16.44
CA GLN A 467 -1.36 13.39 16.91
C GLN A 467 -0.17 12.60 17.50
N GLN A 468 0.98 12.61 16.84
CA GLN A 468 2.20 11.93 17.30
C GLN A 468 2.71 12.52 18.63
N ILE A 469 2.74 13.85 18.76
CA ILE A 469 3.12 14.52 20.02
C ILE A 469 2.16 14.12 21.15
N ASN A 470 0.86 14.14 20.90
CA ASN A 470 -0.13 13.77 21.90
C ASN A 470 0.02 12.30 22.33
N TRP A 471 0.21 11.42 21.36
CA TRP A 471 0.42 10.00 21.60
C TRP A 471 1.72 9.73 22.38
N LEU A 472 2.85 10.33 21.97
CA LEU A 472 4.12 10.20 22.69
C LEU A 472 4.04 10.77 24.10
N SER A 473 3.34 11.89 24.29
CA SER A 473 3.08 12.44 25.62
C SER A 473 2.34 11.45 26.51
N LEU A 474 1.32 10.79 25.99
CA LEU A 474 0.55 9.81 26.72
C LEU A 474 1.38 8.57 27.07
N ILE A 475 2.08 7.98 26.07
CA ILE A 475 2.80 6.73 26.30
C ILE A 475 4.04 6.92 27.20
N HIS A 476 4.71 8.04 27.10
CA HIS A 476 5.84 8.38 27.96
C HIS A 476 5.44 8.88 29.36
N SER A 477 4.15 9.11 29.61
CA SER A 477 3.65 9.33 30.97
C SER A 477 3.52 8.04 31.78
N LEU A 478 3.58 6.87 31.10
CA LEU A 478 3.49 5.57 31.76
C LEU A 478 4.71 5.29 32.62
N PRO A 479 4.54 4.59 33.76
CA PRO A 479 5.66 3.99 34.48
C PRO A 479 6.48 3.07 33.56
N LYS A 480 7.79 2.97 33.81
CA LYS A 480 8.73 2.21 32.96
C LYS A 480 8.28 0.78 32.66
N GLU A 481 7.76 0.09 33.68
CA GLU A 481 7.24 -1.27 33.52
C GLU A 481 6.05 -1.31 32.54
N LYS A 482 5.08 -0.41 32.69
CA LYS A 482 3.92 -0.34 31.78
C LYS A 482 4.32 0.07 30.36
N LEU A 483 5.33 0.93 30.21
CA LEU A 483 5.89 1.26 28.91
C LEU A 483 6.57 0.03 28.27
N ASN A 484 7.29 -0.78 29.03
CA ASN A 484 7.89 -2.01 28.56
C ASN A 484 6.82 -3.06 28.15
N ASN A 485 5.75 -3.18 28.94
CA ASN A 485 4.61 -4.02 28.59
C ASN A 485 3.96 -3.56 27.30
N PHE A 486 3.84 -2.24 27.10
CA PHE A 486 3.38 -1.67 25.83
C PHE A 486 4.31 -2.05 24.69
N CYS A 487 5.63 -1.96 24.84
CA CYS A 487 6.60 -2.34 23.82
C CYS A 487 6.45 -3.81 23.41
N THR A 488 6.28 -4.71 24.40
CA THR A 488 6.05 -6.15 24.19
C THR A 488 4.73 -6.38 23.47
N GLN A 489 3.66 -5.74 23.91
CA GLN A 489 2.34 -5.86 23.28
C GLN A 489 2.33 -5.29 21.86
N MET A 490 3.01 -4.18 21.63
CA MET A 490 3.10 -3.55 20.31
C MET A 490 3.82 -4.47 19.32
N LEU A 491 4.97 -5.05 19.69
CA LEU A 491 5.64 -6.02 18.83
C LEU A 491 4.79 -7.29 18.62
N PHE A 492 4.15 -7.77 19.69
CA PHE A 492 3.23 -8.90 19.60
C PHE A 492 2.09 -8.60 18.63
N MET A 493 1.53 -7.41 18.66
CA MET A 493 0.46 -7.01 17.77
C MET A 493 0.96 -6.76 16.35
N ALA A 494 2.14 -6.16 16.16
CA ALA A 494 2.75 -6.02 14.86
C ALA A 494 3.00 -7.38 14.22
N LYS A 495 3.53 -8.32 14.98
CA LYS A 495 3.69 -9.70 14.56
C LYS A 495 2.37 -10.47 14.53
N LYS A 496 1.44 -10.22 15.43
CA LYS A 496 0.10 -10.81 15.45
C LYS A 496 -0.77 -10.22 14.33
N GLU A 497 -0.58 -8.97 13.92
CA GLU A 497 -1.14 -8.47 12.67
C GLU A 497 -0.46 -9.09 11.44
N GLY A 498 0.85 -9.31 11.47
CA GLY A 498 1.54 -10.19 10.52
C GLY A 498 1.05 -11.63 10.61
N THR A 499 0.64 -12.12 11.77
CA THR A 499 0.03 -13.44 12.02
C THR A 499 -1.50 -13.43 11.97
N ARG A 500 -2.15 -12.28 11.98
CA ARG A 500 -3.55 -12.11 11.58
C ARG A 500 -3.72 -12.30 10.08
N TYR A 501 -2.67 -12.11 9.30
CA TYR A 501 -2.66 -12.54 7.92
C TYR A 501 -2.63 -14.07 7.86
N GLY A 502 -3.40 -14.61 6.94
CA GLY A 502 -3.32 -16.00 6.57
C GLY A 502 -1.91 -16.35 6.09
N PRO A 503 -1.59 -17.64 6.05
CA PRO A 503 -0.36 -18.11 5.44
C PRO A 503 -0.44 -17.97 3.92
N PHE A 504 0.59 -17.41 3.31
CA PHE A 504 0.66 -17.26 1.86
C PHE A 504 2.09 -17.41 1.34
N ALA A 505 2.23 -17.73 0.07
CA ALA A 505 3.48 -17.64 -0.66
C ALA A 505 3.57 -16.29 -1.36
N LYS A 506 4.73 -15.65 -1.30
CA LYS A 506 5.03 -14.44 -2.06
C LYS A 506 6.01 -14.81 -3.17
N ILE A 507 5.66 -14.49 -4.42
CA ILE A 507 6.54 -14.67 -5.58
C ILE A 507 6.93 -13.29 -6.10
N PHE A 508 8.23 -13.02 -6.19
CA PHE A 508 8.76 -11.69 -6.50
C PHE A 508 10.11 -11.75 -7.23
#